data_f1401bdadce2cf01a6311c2056580358
#
_entry.id   f1401bdadce2cf01a6311c2056580358
#
_cell.length_a   1.000
_cell.length_b   1.000
_cell.length_c   1.000
_cell.angle_alpha   90.00
_cell.angle_beta   90.00
_cell.angle_gamma   90.00
#
_symmetry.space_group_name_H-M   'P 1'
#
loop_
_entity.id
_entity.type
_entity.pdbx_description
1 polymer ?
#
loop_
_entity_poly.entity_id
_entity_poly.type
_entity_poly.pdbx_seq_one_letter_code
_entity_poly.pdbx_strand_id
1 'polypeptide(L)'
;RDCLLSRGLGDVYKRQMLYIGFWTDKGNADKSTLTLLSTLKNKKIFLFGTAGFGGSEAYFQKILNHVKQSIDSSNSVVGEYMCQGKMPPSVRERYMKMKVQPEHPENIDALIENFDRALSHPDGNDLERLRKIIVR
;
A
#
# COMPACT_ATOMS: atom_id res chain seq x y z
N ARG A 1 -16.15 -5.23 8.71
CA ARG A 1 -16.59 -5.34 8.38
C ARG A 1 -17.49 -5.65 8.05
N ASP A 2 -17.67 -5.82 7.96
CA ASP A 2 -18.49 -6.16 7.53
C ASP A 2 -19.13 -6.66 7.18
N CYS A 3 -19.04 -6.61 7.16
CA CYS A 3 -19.80 -7.19 6.64
C CYS A 3 -20.20 -8.22 6.66
N LEU A 4 -19.85 -8.68 7.03
CA LEU A 4 -20.33 -9.83 6.94
C LEU A 4 -21.69 -10.05 7.25
N LEU A 5 -22.03 -9.48 7.61
CA LEU A 5 -23.11 -9.68 7.79
C LEU A 5 -24.07 -9.48 7.17
N SER A 6 -23.87 -8.95 6.85
CA SER A 6 -24.88 -8.79 6.27
C SER A 6 -25.33 -9.50 5.62
N ARG A 7 -25.03 -10.01 5.87
CA ARG A 7 -25.30 -10.63 5.25
C ARG A 7 -26.24 -10.62 4.70
N GLY A 8 -26.04 -10.06 4.57
CA GLY A 8 -27.27 -9.87 3.98
C GLY A 8 -27.45 -10.71 2.79
N LEU A 9 -28.62 -10.77 2.42
CA LEU A 9 -28.97 -11.51 1.22
C LEU A 9 -28.41 -10.88 -0.04
N GLY A 10 -28.15 -9.58 0.01
CA GLY A 10 -27.56 -8.90 -1.13
C GLY A 10 -26.23 -9.50 -1.53
N ASP A 11 -25.50 -10.05 -0.57
CA ASP A 11 -24.19 -10.63 -0.84
C ASP A 11 -24.27 -11.96 -1.58
N VAL A 12 -25.42 -12.59 -1.58
CA VAL A 12 -25.61 -13.81 -2.36
C VAL A 12 -25.46 -13.53 -3.84
N TYR A 13 -25.93 -12.38 -4.27
CA TYR A 13 -25.93 -12.00 -5.68
C TYR A 13 -24.79 -11.11 -6.08
N LYS A 14 -24.13 -10.53 -5.08
CA LYS A 14 -23.04 -9.60 -5.31
C LYS A 14 -21.83 -10.04 -4.50
N ARG A 15 -20.68 -9.96 -5.10
CA ARG A 15 -19.47 -10.18 -4.33
C ARG A 15 -19.35 -9.11 -3.28
N GLN A 16 -18.96 -9.51 -2.10
CA GLN A 16 -18.69 -8.58 -1.02
C GLN A 16 -17.56 -7.67 -1.42
N MET A 17 -17.73 -6.36 -1.21
CA MET A 17 -16.72 -5.37 -1.46
C MET A 17 -15.80 -5.23 -0.25
N LEU A 18 -14.51 -5.40 -0.46
CA LEU A 18 -13.52 -5.29 0.59
C LEU A 18 -12.53 -4.19 0.26
N TYR A 19 -12.27 -3.34 1.23
CA TYR A 19 -11.25 -2.31 1.12
C TYR A 19 -10.04 -2.78 1.91
N ILE A 20 -8.98 -3.14 1.20
CA ILE A 20 -7.79 -3.74 1.81
C ILE A 20 -6.66 -2.73 1.77
N GLY A 21 -6.20 -2.32 2.94
CA GLY A 21 -5.09 -1.40 3.07
C GLY A 21 -3.81 -2.13 3.41
N PHE A 22 -2.68 -1.63 2.90
CA PHE A 22 -1.39 -2.22 3.18
C PHE A 22 -0.31 -1.14 3.25
N TRP A 23 0.81 -1.50 3.85
CA TRP A 23 2.04 -0.71 3.75
C TRP A 23 3.06 -1.52 2.97
N THR A 24 3.96 -0.83 2.29
CA THR A 24 4.92 -1.49 1.42
C THR A 24 6.14 -1.96 2.21
N ASP A 25 6.47 -3.22 2.00
CA ASP A 25 7.65 -3.84 2.59
C ASP A 25 8.40 -4.54 1.47
N LYS A 26 9.59 -4.04 1.14
CA LYS A 26 10.46 -4.62 0.12
C LYS A 26 9.77 -4.81 -1.24
N GLY A 27 9.01 -3.81 -1.64
CA GLY A 27 8.38 -3.81 -2.96
C GLY A 27 7.08 -4.59 -3.06
N ASN A 28 6.54 -5.04 -1.94
CA ASN A 28 5.29 -5.78 -1.89
C ASN A 28 4.50 -5.33 -0.67
N ALA A 29 3.29 -5.85 -0.51
CA ALA A 29 2.52 -5.57 0.68
C ALA A 29 3.16 -6.23 1.90
N ASP A 30 2.83 -5.72 3.08
CA ASP A 30 3.26 -6.32 4.32
C ASP A 30 2.74 -7.75 4.44
N LYS A 31 3.46 -8.57 5.19
CA LYS A 31 3.20 -9.99 5.27
C LYS A 31 1.78 -10.32 5.75
N SER A 32 1.29 -9.58 6.73
CA SER A 32 -0.06 -9.79 7.26
C SER A 32 -1.12 -9.61 6.18
N THR A 33 -0.97 -8.59 5.36
CA THR A 33 -1.90 -8.32 4.27
C THR A 33 -1.81 -9.41 3.21
N LEU A 34 -0.60 -9.84 2.86
CA LEU A 34 -0.45 -10.90 1.86
C LEU A 34 -1.11 -12.20 2.32
N THR A 35 -0.98 -12.52 3.61
CA THR A 35 -1.64 -13.69 4.18
C THR A 35 -3.16 -13.56 4.07
N LEU A 36 -3.69 -12.40 4.42
CA LEU A 36 -5.12 -12.16 4.29
C LEU A 36 -5.59 -12.31 2.84
N LEU A 37 -4.88 -11.70 1.90
CA LEU A 37 -5.26 -11.75 0.49
C LEU A 37 -5.30 -13.19 -0.02
N SER A 38 -4.41 -14.04 0.46
CA SER A 38 -4.36 -15.42 0.00
C SER A 38 -5.58 -16.23 0.42
N THR A 39 -6.35 -15.76 1.40
CA THR A 39 -7.54 -16.47 1.88
C THR A 39 -8.83 -16.03 1.20
N LEU A 40 -8.79 -14.94 0.42
CA LEU A 40 -10.00 -14.36 -0.15
C LEU A 40 -10.38 -15.04 -1.45
N LYS A 41 -11.68 -15.29 -1.61
CA LYS A 41 -12.24 -15.90 -2.81
C LYS A 41 -13.54 -15.20 -3.16
N ASN A 42 -13.75 -14.98 -4.47
CA ASN A 42 -15.00 -14.44 -4.98
C ASN A 42 -15.37 -13.09 -4.40
N LYS A 43 -14.39 -12.22 -4.18
CA LYS A 43 -14.60 -10.90 -3.58
C LYS A 43 -14.27 -9.81 -4.58
N LYS A 44 -14.89 -8.65 -4.37
CA LYS A 44 -14.46 -7.42 -5.04
C LYS A 44 -13.51 -6.71 -4.09
N ILE A 45 -12.34 -6.34 -4.59
CA ILE A 45 -11.30 -5.79 -3.74
C ILE A 45 -10.89 -4.42 -4.24
N PHE A 46 -10.87 -3.46 -3.34
CA PHE A 46 -10.24 -2.16 -3.57
C PHE A 46 -8.95 -2.14 -2.76
N LEU A 47 -7.82 -2.04 -3.45
CA LEU A 47 -6.51 -2.01 -2.80
C LEU A 47 -6.05 -0.57 -2.62
N PHE A 48 -5.57 -0.26 -1.43
CA PHE A 48 -4.90 1.03 -1.22
C PHE A 48 -3.71 0.80 -0.31
N GLY A 49 -2.66 1.55 -0.58
CA GLY A 49 -1.44 1.33 0.18
C GLY A 49 -0.55 2.55 0.23
N THR A 50 0.46 2.47 1.08
CA THR A 50 1.47 3.49 1.22
C THR A 50 2.85 2.91 0.95
N ALA A 51 3.75 3.76 0.48
CA ALA A 51 5.16 3.40 0.30
C ALA A 51 6.02 4.56 0.74
N GLY A 52 7.17 4.23 1.32
CA GLY A 52 8.09 5.26 1.78
C GLY A 52 8.68 6.09 0.65
N PHE A 53 8.84 5.49 -0.53
CA PHE A 53 9.27 6.22 -1.71
C PHE A 53 8.05 6.65 -2.49
N GLY A 54 8.00 7.90 -2.87
CA GLY A 54 6.84 8.43 -3.55
C GLY A 54 7.20 9.07 -4.88
N GLY A 55 6.21 9.69 -5.50
CA GLY A 55 6.42 10.55 -6.63
C GLY A 55 6.46 9.89 -7.98
N SER A 56 6.33 8.58 -8.07
CA SER A 56 6.34 7.89 -9.35
C SER A 56 5.18 6.93 -9.47
N GLU A 57 4.32 7.16 -10.46
CA GLU A 57 3.23 6.24 -10.74
C GLU A 57 3.73 4.87 -11.18
N ALA A 58 4.83 4.84 -11.93
CA ALA A 58 5.41 3.56 -12.37
C ALA A 58 5.86 2.72 -11.19
N TYR A 59 6.45 3.35 -10.18
CA TYR A 59 6.88 2.65 -8.99
C TYR A 59 5.68 2.08 -8.22
N PHE A 60 4.66 2.90 -8.02
CA PHE A 60 3.44 2.46 -7.33
C PHE A 60 2.77 1.32 -8.09
N GLN A 61 2.70 1.42 -9.42
CA GLN A 61 2.09 0.37 -10.22
C GLN A 61 2.86 -0.95 -10.11
N LYS A 62 4.17 -0.87 -10.03
CA LYS A 62 5.01 -2.06 -9.86
C LYS A 62 4.69 -2.76 -8.54
N ILE A 63 4.53 -1.99 -7.47
CA ILE A 63 4.16 -2.54 -6.17
C ILE A 63 2.78 -3.18 -6.24
N LEU A 64 1.81 -2.47 -6.81
CA LEU A 64 0.46 -2.99 -6.94
C LEU A 64 0.42 -4.29 -7.73
N ASN A 65 1.21 -4.38 -8.79
CA ASN A 65 1.28 -5.60 -9.58
C ASN A 65 1.82 -6.77 -8.76
N HIS A 66 2.81 -6.53 -7.91
CA HIS A 66 3.31 -7.56 -7.01
C HIS A 66 2.24 -8.02 -6.01
N VAL A 67 1.54 -7.06 -5.42
CA VAL A 67 0.49 -7.38 -4.45
C VAL A 67 -0.61 -8.21 -5.11
N LYS A 68 -0.98 -7.85 -6.32
CA LYS A 68 -2.05 -8.56 -7.03
C LYS A 68 -1.70 -10.01 -7.34
N GLN A 69 -0.41 -10.36 -7.38
CA GLN A 69 -0.01 -11.75 -7.59
C GLN A 69 -0.44 -12.66 -6.45
N SER A 70 -0.68 -12.10 -5.27
CA SER A 70 -1.15 -12.88 -4.12
C SER A 70 -2.67 -13.00 -4.05
N ILE A 71 -3.37 -12.40 -5.00
CA ILE A 71 -4.84 -12.40 -5.03
C ILE A 71 -5.31 -13.48 -5.97
N ASP A 72 -6.16 -14.37 -5.46
CA ASP A 72 -6.73 -15.44 -6.26
C ASP A 72 -7.56 -14.87 -7.42
N SER A 73 -7.52 -15.55 -8.57
CA SER A 73 -8.18 -15.07 -9.77
C SER A 73 -9.71 -15.04 -9.66
N SER A 74 -10.28 -15.70 -8.66
CA SER A 74 -11.73 -15.62 -8.40
C SER A 74 -12.16 -14.24 -7.92
N ASN A 75 -11.21 -13.43 -7.44
CA ASN A 75 -11.49 -12.08 -6.95
C ASN A 75 -11.39 -11.07 -8.09
N SER A 76 -12.10 -9.95 -7.94
CA SER A 76 -12.01 -8.84 -8.88
C SER A 76 -11.39 -7.64 -8.17
N VAL A 77 -10.27 -7.15 -8.66
CA VAL A 77 -9.69 -5.92 -8.15
C VAL A 77 -10.36 -4.77 -8.90
N VAL A 78 -11.27 -4.10 -8.21
CA VAL A 78 -12.12 -3.08 -8.83
C VAL A 78 -11.57 -1.67 -8.73
N GLY A 79 -10.53 -1.48 -7.94
CA GLY A 79 -9.87 -0.18 -7.83
C GLY A 79 -8.59 -0.31 -7.05
N GLU A 80 -7.72 0.66 -7.23
CA GLU A 80 -6.44 0.67 -6.53
C GLU A 80 -5.94 2.10 -6.37
N TYR A 81 -5.20 2.32 -5.30
CA TYR A 81 -4.63 3.62 -5.01
C TYR A 81 -3.38 3.46 -4.17
N MET A 82 -2.38 4.28 -4.43
CA MET A 82 -1.20 4.35 -3.58
C MET A 82 -0.76 5.80 -3.38
N CYS A 83 -0.18 6.05 -2.24
CA CYS A 83 0.44 7.33 -1.96
C CYS A 83 1.69 7.11 -1.11
N GLN A 84 2.44 8.17 -0.90
CA GLN A 84 3.60 8.10 -0.04
C GLN A 84 3.15 7.99 1.42
N GLY A 85 3.90 7.27 2.25
CA GLY A 85 3.63 7.15 3.66
C GLY A 85 4.92 7.23 4.45
N LYS A 86 4.83 7.62 5.72
CA LYS A 86 6.03 7.77 6.52
C LYS A 86 6.61 6.40 6.92
N MET A 87 7.93 6.36 7.01
CA MET A 87 8.64 5.17 7.42
C MET A 87 8.98 5.23 8.91
N PRO A 88 9.22 4.06 9.55
CA PRO A 88 9.64 4.06 10.95
C PRO A 88 10.95 4.81 11.17
N PRO A 89 11.13 5.46 12.34
CA PRO A 89 12.39 6.17 12.62
C PRO A 89 13.65 5.32 12.50
N SER A 90 13.53 4.02 12.71
CA SER A 90 14.67 3.11 12.58
C SER A 90 15.28 3.11 11.18
N VAL A 91 14.49 3.43 10.16
CA VAL A 91 15.00 3.52 8.79
C VAL A 91 15.97 4.68 8.67
N ARG A 92 15.64 5.84 9.24
CA ARG A 92 16.52 7.01 9.20
C ARG A 92 17.80 6.74 9.97
N GLU A 93 17.69 6.10 11.11
CA GLU A 93 18.87 5.73 11.90
C GLU A 93 19.81 4.84 11.09
N ARG A 94 19.25 3.88 10.37
CA ARG A 94 20.04 3.00 9.51
C ARG A 94 20.74 3.79 8.42
N TYR A 95 20.04 4.73 7.79
CA TYR A 95 20.64 5.59 6.76
C TYR A 95 21.79 6.42 7.33
N MET A 96 21.60 6.97 8.52
CA MET A 96 22.66 7.78 9.13
C MET A 96 23.88 6.95 9.45
N LYS A 97 23.70 5.71 9.90
CA LYS A 97 24.80 4.80 10.14
C LYS A 97 25.53 4.43 8.84
N MET A 98 24.76 4.23 7.78
CA MET A 98 25.34 3.93 6.47
C MET A 98 26.17 5.09 5.95
N LYS A 99 25.70 6.31 6.18
CA LYS A 99 26.36 7.51 5.66
C LYS A 99 27.77 7.69 6.18
N VAL A 100 28.03 7.26 7.42
CA VAL A 100 29.36 7.42 8.02
C VAL A 100 30.33 6.28 7.67
N GLN A 101 29.86 5.28 6.94
CA GLN A 101 30.73 4.20 6.49
C GLN A 101 31.52 4.63 5.26
N PRO A 102 32.77 4.16 5.09
CA PRO A 102 33.56 4.49 3.89
C PRO A 102 32.84 4.07 2.59
N GLU A 103 32.15 2.95 2.64
CA GLU A 103 31.38 2.47 1.50
C GLU A 103 29.89 2.62 1.83
N HIS A 104 29.25 3.53 1.15
CA HIS A 104 27.79 3.74 1.29
C HIS A 104 27.21 4.08 -0.07
N PRO A 105 25.89 3.93 -0.24
CA PRO A 105 25.26 4.32 -1.49
C PRO A 105 25.52 5.79 -1.80
N GLU A 106 25.82 6.09 -3.06
CA GLU A 106 26.07 7.46 -3.47
C GLU A 106 24.84 8.35 -3.24
N ASN A 107 23.66 7.75 -3.27
CA ASN A 107 22.41 8.48 -3.10
C ASN A 107 21.93 8.51 -1.65
N ILE A 108 22.80 8.26 -0.67
CA ILE A 108 22.36 8.18 0.73
C ILE A 108 21.69 9.48 1.21
N ASP A 109 22.20 10.64 0.79
CA ASP A 109 21.57 11.90 1.16
C ASP A 109 20.20 12.04 0.56
N ALA A 110 19.99 11.56 -0.66
CA ALA A 110 18.68 11.56 -1.30
C ALA A 110 17.71 10.64 -0.57
N LEU A 111 18.19 9.51 -0.05
CA LEU A 111 17.35 8.60 0.74
C LEU A 111 16.90 9.24 2.04
N ILE A 112 17.80 9.95 2.71
CA ILE A 112 17.47 10.66 3.95
C ILE A 112 16.46 11.78 3.68
N GLU A 113 16.69 12.53 2.61
CA GLU A 113 15.76 13.59 2.22
C GLU A 113 14.37 13.04 1.90
N ASN A 114 14.32 11.91 1.18
CA ASN A 114 13.06 11.25 0.92
C ASN A 114 12.36 10.82 2.20
N PHE A 115 13.10 10.28 3.16
CA PHE A 115 12.53 9.90 4.45
C PHE A 115 11.88 11.11 5.10
N ASP A 116 12.59 12.24 5.13
CA ASP A 116 12.09 13.45 5.78
C ASP A 116 10.84 13.98 5.08
N ARG A 117 10.79 13.93 3.75
CA ARG A 117 9.58 14.32 3.02
C ARG A 117 8.41 13.39 3.29
N ALA A 118 8.69 12.11 3.49
CA ALA A 118 7.64 11.12 3.72
C ALA A 118 6.97 11.27 5.09
N LEU A 119 7.60 11.98 6.03
CA LEU A 119 7.08 12.10 7.39
C LEU A 119 5.69 12.74 7.44
N SER A 120 5.37 13.60 6.50
CA SER A 120 4.07 14.27 6.46
C SER A 120 3.03 13.52 5.63
N HIS A 121 3.37 12.38 5.09
CA HIS A 121 2.46 11.59 4.28
C HIS A 121 1.96 10.35 5.01
N PRO A 122 0.74 9.90 4.77
CA PRO A 122 -0.22 10.57 3.87
C PRO A 122 -0.69 11.91 4.43
N ASP A 123 -0.85 12.88 3.55
CA ASP A 123 -1.38 14.18 3.95
C ASP A 123 -2.85 14.32 3.52
N GLY A 124 -3.42 15.50 3.78
CA GLY A 124 -4.82 15.73 3.43
C GLY A 124 -5.11 15.59 1.95
N ASN A 125 -4.18 15.96 1.09
CA ASN A 125 -4.35 15.81 -0.35
C ASN A 125 -4.35 14.35 -0.76
N ASP A 126 -3.50 13.53 -0.15
CA ASP A 126 -3.47 12.10 -0.42
C ASP A 126 -4.80 11.47 -0.07
N LEU A 127 -5.35 11.81 1.09
CA LEU A 127 -6.62 11.25 1.55
C LEU A 127 -7.79 11.74 0.70
N GLU A 128 -7.75 12.98 0.26
CA GLU A 128 -8.81 13.50 -0.60
C GLU A 128 -8.81 12.81 -1.96
N ARG A 129 -7.64 12.53 -2.51
CA ARG A 129 -7.58 11.79 -3.78
C ARG A 129 -8.14 10.39 -3.63
N LEU A 130 -7.85 9.72 -2.51
CA LEU A 130 -8.41 8.40 -2.24
C LEU A 130 -9.93 8.49 -2.12
N ARG A 131 -10.43 9.48 -1.37
CA ARG A 131 -11.86 9.66 -1.19
C ARG A 131 -12.59 9.80 -2.52
N LYS A 132 -12.04 10.59 -3.44
CA LYS A 132 -12.65 10.81 -4.74
C LYS A 132 -12.75 9.53 -5.57
N ILE A 133 -11.77 8.65 -5.44
CA ILE A 133 -11.78 7.38 -6.15
C ILE A 133 -12.86 6.46 -5.59
N ILE A 134 -13.01 6.45 -4.27
CA ILE A 134 -13.96 5.54 -3.61
C ILE A 134 -15.41 5.95 -3.86
N VAL A 135 -15.71 7.24 -3.85
CA VAL A 135 -17.11 7.69 -3.89
C VAL A 135 -17.69 7.85 -5.28
N ARG A 136 -16.92 7.66 -6.33
CA ARG A 136 -17.47 7.82 -7.67
C ARG A 136 -18.18 6.57 -8.19
#